data_38daf8c594e75fc3b41c38775c6ca7c8
#
_entry.id   38daf8c594e75fc3b41c38775c6ca7c8
#
_cell.length_a   1.000
_cell.length_b   1.000
_cell.length_c   1.000
_cell.angle_alpha   90.00
_cell.angle_beta   90.00
_cell.angle_gamma   90.00
#
_symmetry.space_group_name_H-M   'P 1'
#
loop_
_entity.id
_entity.type
_entity.pdbx_description
1 polymer ?
#
loop_
_entity_poly.entity_id
_entity_poly.type
_entity_poly.pdbx_seq_one_letter_code
_entity_poly.pdbx_strand_id
1 'polypeptide(L)'
;RKIPDSMDFKAAAGFAMVYTTSYYALKQRAQLQPGETLLVLGASGGVGLAAVELGKLMGARVIAAASSDEKLDFVKHLNPDEVINYSVDELKEKVKMLTAGRGADVIYDPVGGDLFDQCCRCINWNGRLLVIGFTSGRIPEYKANLALLKGSSMVGVFLGRFRKEEPLEYENNFQQLLNMYDEGKLNPIVTKSFPMEDFVAAFNVFTERKVMGKVTLEIKAE
;
A
#
# COMPACT_ATOMS: atom_id res chain seq x y z
N ARG A 1 -22.19 -5.71 4.58
CA ARG A 1 -22.52 -4.49 5.32
C ARG A 1 -23.14 -3.44 4.41
N LYS A 2 -24.00 -2.60 4.98
CA LYS A 2 -24.45 -1.39 4.29
C LYS A 2 -23.28 -0.42 4.21
N ILE A 3 -23.05 0.16 3.03
CA ILE A 3 -22.10 1.27 2.84
C ILE A 3 -22.73 2.57 3.41
N PRO A 4 -21.92 3.54 3.85
CA PRO A 4 -22.42 4.85 4.24
C PRO A 4 -23.22 5.52 3.12
N ASP A 5 -24.21 6.31 3.47
CA ASP A 5 -25.02 7.04 2.46
C ASP A 5 -24.17 8.11 1.72
N SER A 6 -23.05 8.54 2.32
CA SER A 6 -22.04 9.43 1.72
C SER A 6 -21.15 8.74 0.67
N MET A 7 -21.11 7.39 0.64
CA MET A 7 -20.22 6.62 -0.22
C MET A 7 -20.96 6.11 -1.45
N ASP A 8 -20.56 6.55 -2.65
CA ASP A 8 -21.09 6.01 -3.88
C ASP A 8 -20.59 4.57 -4.15
N PHE A 9 -21.27 3.85 -5.04
CA PHE A 9 -20.93 2.47 -5.37
C PHE A 9 -19.53 2.32 -5.98
N LYS A 10 -19.06 3.33 -6.68
CA LYS A 10 -17.74 3.35 -7.32
C LYS A 10 -16.64 3.41 -6.25
N ALA A 11 -16.76 4.35 -5.30
CA ALA A 11 -15.88 4.44 -4.14
C ALA A 11 -15.92 3.15 -3.32
N ALA A 12 -17.11 2.62 -3.03
CA ALA A 12 -17.30 1.39 -2.27
C ALA A 12 -16.60 0.18 -2.90
N ALA A 13 -16.71 0.01 -4.22
CA ALA A 13 -16.05 -1.06 -4.96
C ALA A 13 -14.51 -0.94 -4.90
N GLY A 14 -13.98 0.29 -4.86
CA GLY A 14 -12.56 0.58 -4.71
C GLY A 14 -12.02 0.49 -3.28
N PHE A 15 -12.90 0.51 -2.26
CA PHE A 15 -12.53 0.75 -0.86
C PHE A 15 -12.17 -0.50 -0.07
N ALA A 16 -13.11 -1.43 0.05
CA ALA A 16 -13.06 -2.49 1.08
C ALA A 16 -11.74 -3.26 1.11
N MET A 17 -11.32 -3.84 -0.03
CA MET A 17 -10.13 -4.71 -0.09
C MET A 17 -8.85 -3.94 0.21
N VAL A 18 -8.66 -2.76 -0.38
CA VAL A 18 -7.37 -2.07 -0.31
C VAL A 18 -7.17 -1.39 1.04
N TYR A 19 -8.21 -0.71 1.57
CA TYR A 19 -8.10 -0.05 2.86
C TYR A 19 -8.02 -1.03 4.02
N THR A 20 -8.81 -2.12 4.02
CA THR A 20 -8.72 -3.12 5.09
C THR A 20 -7.37 -3.84 5.08
N THR A 21 -6.80 -4.13 3.89
CA THR A 21 -5.47 -4.71 3.79
C THR A 21 -4.41 -3.78 4.38
N SER A 22 -4.40 -2.51 3.94
CA SER A 22 -3.38 -1.55 4.35
C SER A 22 -3.54 -1.15 5.82
N TYR A 23 -4.78 -1.02 6.31
CA TYR A 23 -5.02 -0.72 7.72
C TYR A 23 -4.58 -1.86 8.64
N TYR A 24 -4.94 -3.11 8.31
CA TYR A 24 -4.45 -4.29 9.02
C TYR A 24 -2.92 -4.37 9.01
N ALA A 25 -2.31 -4.12 7.84
CA ALA A 25 -0.86 -4.14 7.69
C ALA A 25 -0.17 -3.11 8.60
N LEU A 26 -0.64 -1.88 8.61
CA LEU A 26 0.00 -0.78 9.34
C LEU A 26 -0.34 -0.80 10.83
N LYS A 27 -1.62 -1.04 11.18
CA LYS A 27 -2.08 -1.00 12.58
C LYS A 27 -1.65 -2.23 13.38
N GLN A 28 -2.04 -3.44 12.95
CA GLN A 28 -1.78 -4.65 13.74
C GLN A 28 -0.43 -5.29 13.40
N ARG A 29 -0.08 -5.39 12.10
CA ARG A 29 1.11 -6.15 11.72
C ARG A 29 2.40 -5.36 11.92
N ALA A 30 2.43 -4.10 11.50
CA ALA A 30 3.58 -3.22 11.71
C ALA A 30 3.54 -2.53 13.08
N GLN A 31 2.37 -2.30 13.67
CA GLN A 31 2.19 -1.43 14.83
C GLN A 31 2.87 -0.07 14.59
N LEU A 32 2.57 0.53 13.43
CA LEU A 32 3.18 1.78 12.97
C LEU A 32 2.98 2.89 14.01
N GLN A 33 4.07 3.54 14.39
CA GLN A 33 4.05 4.64 15.36
C GLN A 33 4.20 6.00 14.69
N PRO A 34 3.59 7.07 15.26
CA PRO A 34 3.84 8.43 14.80
C PRO A 34 5.35 8.75 14.78
N GLY A 35 5.80 9.42 13.72
CA GLY A 35 7.21 9.80 13.52
C GLY A 35 8.10 8.71 12.92
N GLU A 36 7.63 7.46 12.82
CA GLU A 36 8.37 6.42 12.08
C GLU A 36 8.39 6.71 10.59
N THR A 37 9.45 6.29 9.91
CA THR A 37 9.56 6.37 8.45
C THR A 37 8.92 5.14 7.81
N LEU A 38 7.84 5.36 7.06
CA LEU A 38 7.14 4.35 6.26
C LEU A 38 7.54 4.48 4.79
N LEU A 39 8.21 3.45 4.24
CA LEU A 39 8.44 3.31 2.80
C LEU A 39 7.30 2.49 2.19
N VAL A 40 6.63 3.04 1.18
CA VAL A 40 5.56 2.36 0.44
C VAL A 40 6.00 2.09 -0.99
N LEU A 41 6.20 0.83 -1.36
CA LEU A 41 6.44 0.41 -2.74
C LEU A 41 5.13 0.32 -3.50
N GLY A 42 5.18 0.52 -4.83
CA GLY A 42 3.99 0.49 -5.67
C GLY A 42 2.92 1.49 -5.22
N ALA A 43 3.36 2.65 -4.73
CA ALA A 43 2.54 3.68 -4.07
C ALA A 43 1.36 4.18 -4.92
N SER A 44 1.43 4.10 -6.25
CA SER A 44 0.34 4.50 -7.15
C SER A 44 -0.76 3.44 -7.35
N GLY A 45 -0.53 2.21 -6.90
CA GLY A 45 -1.54 1.15 -6.96
C GLY A 45 -2.56 1.25 -5.82
N GLY A 46 -3.68 0.52 -5.92
CA GLY A 46 -4.77 0.65 -4.95
C GLY A 46 -4.34 0.46 -3.50
N VAL A 47 -3.63 -0.63 -3.15
CA VAL A 47 -3.14 -0.86 -1.77
C VAL A 47 -2.04 0.11 -1.38
N GLY A 48 -1.21 0.55 -2.35
CA GLY A 48 -0.15 1.53 -2.11
C GLY A 48 -0.71 2.90 -1.76
N LEU A 49 -1.70 3.41 -2.51
CA LEU A 49 -2.38 4.67 -2.21
C LEU A 49 -3.01 4.65 -0.81
N ALA A 50 -3.75 3.56 -0.50
CA ALA A 50 -4.33 3.40 0.82
C ALA A 50 -3.26 3.37 1.93
N ALA A 51 -2.09 2.76 1.68
CA ALA A 51 -1.00 2.74 2.65
C ALA A 51 -0.35 4.12 2.83
N VAL A 52 -0.20 4.91 1.76
CA VAL A 52 0.30 6.30 1.85
C VAL A 52 -0.66 7.15 2.68
N GLU A 53 -1.95 7.14 2.33
CA GLU A 53 -2.97 7.94 3.01
C GLU A 53 -3.10 7.56 4.49
N LEU A 54 -3.22 6.28 4.80
CA LEU A 54 -3.30 5.77 6.17
C LEU A 54 -2.01 6.04 6.95
N GLY A 55 -0.85 5.90 6.33
CA GLY A 55 0.44 6.21 6.97
C GLY A 55 0.54 7.67 7.38
N LYS A 56 0.09 8.61 6.52
CA LYS A 56 0.00 10.05 6.85
C LYS A 56 -0.98 10.29 8.00
N LEU A 57 -2.16 9.66 7.99
CA LEU A 57 -3.16 9.79 9.07
C LEU A 57 -2.65 9.22 10.41
N MET A 58 -1.82 8.19 10.37
CA MET A 58 -1.16 7.62 11.57
C MET A 58 0.06 8.43 12.04
N GLY A 59 0.38 9.55 11.36
CA GLY A 59 1.49 10.43 11.76
C GLY A 59 2.88 9.95 11.36
N ALA A 60 2.99 9.01 10.42
CA ALA A 60 4.27 8.55 9.89
C ALA A 60 4.87 9.57 8.91
N ARG A 61 6.21 9.58 8.80
CA ARG A 61 6.92 10.17 7.68
C ARG A 61 6.87 9.19 6.51
N VAL A 62 6.16 9.53 5.43
CA VAL A 62 5.89 8.63 4.31
C VAL A 62 6.81 8.93 3.13
N ILE A 63 7.54 7.89 2.68
CA ILE A 63 8.30 7.86 1.42
C ILE A 63 7.50 7.01 0.44
N ALA A 64 6.96 7.63 -0.61
CA ALA A 64 6.20 6.93 -1.64
C ALA A 64 7.11 6.56 -2.82
N ALA A 65 7.13 5.28 -3.20
CA ALA A 65 7.96 4.79 -4.29
C ALA A 65 7.12 4.15 -5.41
N ALA A 66 7.38 4.59 -6.66
CA ALA A 66 6.68 4.09 -7.84
C ALA A 66 7.64 3.92 -9.04
N SER A 67 7.13 3.35 -10.16
CA SER A 67 7.94 2.97 -11.32
C SER A 67 8.04 4.06 -12.41
N SER A 68 7.46 5.24 -12.20
CA SER A 68 7.57 6.36 -13.14
C SER A 68 7.23 7.68 -12.47
N ASP A 69 7.69 8.78 -13.04
CA ASP A 69 7.39 10.12 -12.54
C ASP A 69 5.90 10.45 -12.66
N GLU A 70 5.23 10.01 -13.73
CA GLU A 70 3.75 10.14 -13.88
C GLU A 70 3.01 9.52 -12.69
N LYS A 71 3.42 8.32 -12.27
CA LYS A 71 2.83 7.64 -11.11
C LYS A 71 3.13 8.35 -9.79
N LEU A 72 4.31 8.93 -9.67
CA LEU A 72 4.68 9.73 -8.50
C LEU A 72 3.90 11.03 -8.45
N ASP A 73 3.74 11.73 -9.58
CA ASP A 73 2.93 12.95 -9.67
C ASP A 73 1.47 12.65 -9.26
N PHE A 74 0.95 11.49 -9.67
CA PHE A 74 -0.37 11.04 -9.23
C PHE A 74 -0.44 10.80 -7.71
N VAL A 75 0.61 10.30 -7.07
CA VAL A 75 0.64 10.04 -5.62
C VAL A 75 0.80 11.33 -4.80
N LYS A 76 1.39 12.39 -5.37
CA LYS A 76 1.67 13.65 -4.66
C LYS A 76 0.44 14.31 -4.02
N HIS A 77 -0.78 14.09 -4.56
CA HIS A 77 -2.01 14.62 -3.97
C HIS A 77 -2.30 14.08 -2.55
N LEU A 78 -1.70 12.93 -2.17
CA LEU A 78 -1.76 12.39 -0.81
C LEU A 78 -0.70 12.97 0.13
N ASN A 79 0.10 13.95 -0.35
CA ASN A 79 1.13 14.63 0.41
C ASN A 79 2.12 13.70 1.11
N PRO A 80 2.74 12.71 0.41
CA PRO A 80 3.87 12.00 0.96
C PRO A 80 5.00 12.99 1.26
N ASP A 81 5.83 12.70 2.26
CA ASP A 81 6.95 13.58 2.62
C ASP A 81 8.06 13.53 1.58
N GLU A 82 8.25 12.38 0.91
CA GLU A 82 9.25 12.16 -0.13
C GLU A 82 8.72 11.20 -1.20
N VAL A 83 9.31 11.26 -2.38
CA VAL A 83 9.01 10.34 -3.48
C VAL A 83 10.29 9.74 -4.08
N ILE A 84 10.20 8.48 -4.56
CA ILE A 84 11.32 7.79 -5.23
C ILE A 84 10.81 7.10 -6.50
N ASN A 85 11.44 7.40 -7.63
CA ASN A 85 11.26 6.67 -8.88
C ASN A 85 12.28 5.52 -8.94
N TYR A 86 11.86 4.31 -8.54
CA TYR A 86 12.75 3.15 -8.50
C TYR A 86 13.11 2.55 -9.88
N SER A 87 12.60 3.12 -10.98
CA SER A 87 13.04 2.72 -12.34
C SER A 87 14.32 3.46 -12.79
N VAL A 88 14.62 4.60 -12.17
CA VAL A 88 15.79 5.41 -12.48
C VAL A 88 16.73 5.59 -11.28
N ASP A 89 16.20 5.47 -10.07
CA ASP A 89 16.94 5.58 -8.82
C ASP A 89 17.24 4.21 -8.22
N GLU A 90 18.41 4.06 -7.61
CA GLU A 90 18.70 2.91 -6.75
C GLU A 90 17.94 3.09 -5.42
N LEU A 91 16.87 2.32 -5.22
CA LEU A 91 15.95 2.48 -4.09
C LEU A 91 16.67 2.53 -2.74
N LYS A 92 17.61 1.58 -2.52
CA LYS A 92 18.37 1.48 -1.27
C LYS A 92 19.14 2.76 -0.98
N GLU A 93 19.85 3.32 -1.96
CA GLU A 93 20.68 4.50 -1.78
C GLU A 93 19.81 5.74 -1.53
N LYS A 94 18.69 5.88 -2.25
CA LYS A 94 17.76 6.99 -2.04
C LYS A 94 17.12 6.94 -0.65
N VAL A 95 16.64 5.78 -0.20
CA VAL A 95 16.06 5.64 1.15
C VAL A 95 17.09 6.01 2.21
N LYS A 96 18.34 5.52 2.09
CA LYS A 96 19.40 5.88 3.04
C LYS A 96 19.72 7.36 3.04
N MET A 97 19.80 7.99 1.87
CA MET A 97 20.01 9.41 1.76
C MET A 97 18.89 10.20 2.47
N LEU A 98 17.63 9.87 2.20
CA LEU A 98 16.46 10.55 2.75
C LEU A 98 16.30 10.33 4.28
N THR A 99 16.92 9.28 4.83
CA THR A 99 16.83 8.91 6.25
C THR A 99 18.15 9.14 7.02
N ALA A 100 19.08 9.91 6.48
CA ALA A 100 20.41 10.14 7.08
C ALA A 100 21.15 8.83 7.44
N GLY A 101 21.07 7.84 6.54
CA GLY A 101 21.71 6.52 6.67
C GLY A 101 20.95 5.50 7.52
N ARG A 102 19.91 5.90 8.26
CA ARG A 102 19.15 5.00 9.15
C ARG A 102 18.38 3.92 8.42
N GLY A 103 17.67 4.29 7.35
CA GLY A 103 16.73 3.42 6.64
C GLY A 103 15.28 3.64 7.08
N ALA A 104 14.34 2.85 6.51
CA ALA A 104 12.93 2.92 6.81
C ALA A 104 12.55 2.01 7.99
N ASP A 105 11.72 2.51 8.90
CA ASP A 105 11.26 1.75 10.08
C ASP A 105 10.22 0.71 9.71
N VAL A 106 9.35 1.05 8.76
CA VAL A 106 8.36 0.15 8.17
C VAL A 106 8.46 0.21 6.66
N ILE A 107 8.47 -0.96 6.01
CA ILE A 107 8.44 -1.08 4.56
C ILE A 107 7.18 -1.85 4.17
N TYR A 108 6.32 -1.22 3.35
CA TYR A 108 5.11 -1.81 2.80
C TYR A 108 5.39 -2.30 1.37
N ASP A 109 5.50 -3.62 1.20
CA ASP A 109 5.92 -4.23 -0.08
C ASP A 109 4.84 -5.09 -0.74
N PRO A 110 4.08 -4.54 -1.72
CA PRO A 110 3.20 -5.30 -2.59
C PRO A 110 3.91 -5.79 -3.87
N VAL A 111 5.18 -5.45 -4.08
CA VAL A 111 5.91 -5.65 -5.34
C VAL A 111 6.75 -6.92 -5.33
N GLY A 112 7.55 -7.12 -4.29
CA GLY A 112 8.50 -8.22 -4.21
C GLY A 112 9.67 -8.06 -5.20
N GLY A 113 10.21 -9.19 -5.67
CA GLY A 113 11.28 -9.20 -6.67
C GLY A 113 12.55 -8.51 -6.19
N ASP A 114 13.25 -7.83 -7.11
CA ASP A 114 14.54 -7.19 -6.84
C ASP A 114 14.43 -5.99 -5.88
N LEU A 115 13.26 -5.35 -5.84
CA LEU A 115 13.00 -4.26 -4.89
C LEU A 115 12.99 -4.77 -3.44
N PHE A 116 12.47 -5.98 -3.19
CA PHE A 116 12.53 -6.62 -1.88
C PHE A 116 13.98 -6.79 -1.41
N ASP A 117 14.88 -7.21 -2.29
CA ASP A 117 16.30 -7.40 -1.97
C ASP A 117 16.97 -6.07 -1.56
N GLN A 118 16.58 -4.96 -2.20
CA GLN A 118 17.00 -3.61 -1.82
C GLN A 118 16.38 -3.17 -0.48
N CYS A 119 15.09 -3.47 -0.25
CA CYS A 119 14.37 -3.19 0.99
C CYS A 119 15.06 -3.82 2.21
N CYS A 120 15.49 -5.08 2.11
CA CYS A 120 16.24 -5.76 3.17
C CYS A 120 17.54 -5.04 3.55
N ARG A 121 18.09 -4.20 2.65
CA ARG A 121 19.34 -3.46 2.86
C ARG A 121 19.13 -2.02 3.35
N CYS A 122 17.96 -1.44 3.09
CA CYS A 122 17.61 -0.08 3.52
C CYS A 122 16.56 -0.05 4.65
N ILE A 123 16.23 -1.18 5.23
CA ILE A 123 15.43 -1.25 6.46
C ILE A 123 16.25 -0.74 7.65
N ASN A 124 15.60 -0.01 8.55
CA ASN A 124 16.23 0.49 9.80
C ASN A 124 16.46 -0.63 10.81
N TRP A 125 17.20 -0.33 11.87
CA TRP A 125 17.33 -1.20 13.04
C TRP A 125 15.95 -1.48 13.66
N ASN A 126 15.64 -2.75 13.94
CA ASN A 126 14.33 -3.24 14.39
C ASN A 126 13.18 -2.93 13.45
N GLY A 127 13.45 -2.63 12.17
CA GLY A 127 12.43 -2.35 11.17
C GLY A 127 11.56 -3.56 10.83
N ARG A 128 10.38 -3.30 10.26
CA ARG A 128 9.40 -4.31 9.84
C ARG A 128 9.19 -4.21 8.34
N LEU A 129 9.46 -5.32 7.61
CA LEU A 129 9.18 -5.45 6.19
C LEU A 129 7.88 -6.23 6.03
N LEU A 130 6.83 -5.57 5.58
CA LEU A 130 5.50 -6.12 5.39
C LEU A 130 5.37 -6.76 4.02
N VAL A 131 5.14 -8.06 3.96
CA VAL A 131 4.91 -8.80 2.72
C VAL A 131 3.41 -8.73 2.40
N ILE A 132 3.06 -7.90 1.41
CA ILE A 132 1.68 -7.66 0.97
C ILE A 132 1.36 -8.46 -0.29
N GLY A 133 2.33 -8.57 -1.22
CA GLY A 133 2.13 -9.23 -2.50
C GLY A 133 3.41 -9.32 -3.33
N PHE A 134 3.25 -9.82 -4.58
CA PHE A 134 4.37 -10.11 -5.47
C PHE A 134 4.03 -9.68 -6.91
N THR A 135 3.64 -8.41 -7.09
CA THR A 135 3.21 -7.90 -8.40
C THR A 135 4.33 -7.85 -9.44
N SER A 136 5.60 -7.99 -9.03
CA SER A 136 6.73 -8.20 -9.94
C SER A 136 6.70 -9.57 -10.63
N GLY A 137 5.96 -10.54 -10.07
CA GLY A 137 5.91 -11.94 -10.51
C GLY A 137 7.00 -12.85 -9.87
N ARG A 138 8.00 -12.29 -9.19
CA ARG A 138 9.03 -13.05 -8.48
C ARG A 138 8.78 -13.02 -6.96
N ILE A 139 8.61 -14.21 -6.37
CA ILE A 139 8.61 -14.36 -4.90
C ILE A 139 10.06 -14.26 -4.42
N PRO A 140 10.40 -13.31 -3.55
CA PRO A 140 11.77 -13.10 -3.12
C PRO A 140 12.21 -14.13 -2.08
N GLU A 141 13.52 -14.31 -1.96
CA GLU A 141 14.15 -15.11 -0.90
C GLU A 141 14.65 -14.16 0.21
N TYR A 142 14.22 -14.41 1.43
CA TYR A 142 14.69 -13.63 2.58
C TYR A 142 15.96 -14.24 3.18
N LYS A 143 17.05 -13.49 3.12
CA LYS A 143 18.35 -13.92 3.68
C LYS A 143 18.35 -13.70 5.20
N ALA A 144 18.23 -14.77 5.97
CA ALA A 144 18.10 -14.74 7.43
C ALA A 144 19.24 -13.98 8.17
N ASN A 145 20.45 -13.96 7.58
CA ASN A 145 21.57 -13.19 8.13
C ASN A 145 21.31 -11.67 8.12
N LEU A 146 20.49 -11.15 7.19
CA LEU A 146 20.12 -9.73 7.18
C LEU A 146 19.18 -9.39 8.34
N ALA A 147 18.26 -10.31 8.70
CA ALA A 147 17.43 -10.15 9.89
C ALA A 147 18.30 -10.05 11.16
N LEU A 148 19.26 -10.98 11.31
CA LEU A 148 20.19 -10.98 12.45
C LEU A 148 20.96 -9.66 12.57
N LEU A 149 21.55 -9.18 11.45
CA LEU A 149 22.40 -7.99 11.43
C LEU A 149 21.64 -6.68 11.69
N LYS A 150 20.34 -6.65 11.41
CA LYS A 150 19.51 -5.44 11.54
C LYS A 150 18.44 -5.53 12.63
N GLY A 151 18.31 -6.66 13.32
CA GLY A 151 17.20 -6.91 14.23
C GLY A 151 15.83 -6.82 13.56
N SER A 152 15.79 -6.84 12.23
CA SER A 152 14.57 -6.60 11.45
C SER A 152 13.68 -7.83 11.36
N SER A 153 12.38 -7.59 11.14
CA SER A 153 11.38 -8.63 10.98
C SER A 153 10.76 -8.61 9.58
N MET A 154 10.61 -9.79 8.97
CA MET A 154 9.72 -9.99 7.82
C MET A 154 8.34 -10.40 8.33
N VAL A 155 7.30 -9.64 7.97
CA VAL A 155 5.96 -9.76 8.53
C VAL A 155 4.95 -10.04 7.41
N GLY A 156 4.34 -11.20 7.43
CA GLY A 156 3.28 -11.55 6.48
C GLY A 156 1.98 -10.80 6.74
N VAL A 157 1.31 -10.37 5.68
CA VAL A 157 0.01 -9.69 5.72
C VAL A 157 -0.97 -10.48 4.86
N PHE A 158 -1.84 -11.26 5.49
CA PHE A 158 -2.85 -12.05 4.78
C PHE A 158 -4.25 -11.72 5.29
N LEU A 159 -4.87 -10.73 4.64
CA LEU A 159 -6.20 -10.23 5.01
C LEU A 159 -7.27 -11.33 5.07
N GLY A 160 -7.28 -12.26 4.10
CA GLY A 160 -8.25 -13.34 4.04
C GLY A 160 -8.23 -14.24 5.28
N ARG A 161 -7.03 -14.53 5.80
CA ARG A 161 -6.85 -15.30 7.04
C ARG A 161 -7.23 -14.47 8.26
N PHE A 162 -6.80 -13.22 8.35
CA PHE A 162 -7.16 -12.31 9.43
C PHE A 162 -8.68 -12.21 9.60
N ARG A 163 -9.41 -11.98 8.49
CA ARG A 163 -10.88 -11.94 8.52
C ARG A 163 -11.52 -13.21 9.09
N LYS A 164 -10.90 -14.37 8.84
CA LYS A 164 -11.42 -15.68 9.30
C LYS A 164 -11.09 -15.96 10.76
N GLU A 165 -9.85 -15.69 11.17
CA GLU A 165 -9.34 -16.04 12.51
C GLU A 165 -9.68 -14.96 13.55
N GLU A 166 -9.76 -13.69 13.15
CA GLU A 166 -10.00 -12.54 14.01
C GLU A 166 -11.19 -11.70 13.52
N PRO A 167 -12.39 -12.28 13.35
CA PRO A 167 -13.52 -11.62 12.69
C PRO A 167 -13.98 -10.35 13.41
N LEU A 168 -13.95 -10.32 14.74
CA LEU A 168 -14.34 -9.13 15.52
C LEU A 168 -13.38 -7.96 15.29
N GLU A 169 -12.07 -8.21 15.28
CA GLU A 169 -11.07 -7.18 15.04
C GLU A 169 -11.12 -6.68 13.58
N TYR A 170 -11.34 -7.60 12.62
CA TYR A 170 -11.59 -7.21 11.23
C TYR A 170 -12.81 -6.27 11.12
N GLU A 171 -13.90 -6.60 11.79
CA GLU A 171 -15.12 -5.78 11.79
C GLU A 171 -14.89 -4.42 12.45
N ASN A 172 -14.15 -4.36 13.56
CA ASN A 172 -13.76 -3.12 14.22
C ASN A 172 -12.91 -2.24 13.30
N ASN A 173 -11.92 -2.82 12.63
CA ASN A 173 -11.10 -2.11 11.66
C ASN A 173 -11.94 -1.54 10.51
N PHE A 174 -12.85 -2.34 9.97
CA PHE A 174 -13.69 -1.90 8.86
C PHE A 174 -14.61 -0.76 9.29
N GLN A 175 -15.18 -0.80 10.49
CA GLN A 175 -16.01 0.29 11.02
C GLN A 175 -15.19 1.57 11.21
N GLN A 176 -13.97 1.47 11.74
CA GLN A 176 -13.08 2.63 11.88
C GLN A 176 -12.76 3.27 10.53
N LEU A 177 -12.52 2.45 9.49
CA LEU A 177 -12.27 2.93 8.13
C LEU A 177 -13.50 3.63 7.54
N LEU A 178 -14.72 3.12 7.75
CA LEU A 178 -15.94 3.78 7.33
C LEU A 178 -16.15 5.13 8.04
N ASN A 179 -15.87 5.18 9.33
CA ASN A 179 -15.94 6.44 10.09
C ASN A 179 -14.93 7.47 9.56
N MET A 180 -13.68 7.04 9.28
CA MET A 180 -12.67 7.92 8.66
C MET A 180 -13.10 8.43 7.28
N TYR A 181 -13.80 7.61 6.50
CA TYR A 181 -14.37 8.03 5.23
C TYR A 181 -15.47 9.07 5.43
N ASP A 182 -16.43 8.83 6.32
CA ASP A 182 -17.51 9.77 6.62
C ASP A 182 -17.02 11.12 7.17
N GLU A 183 -15.88 11.09 7.88
CA GLU A 183 -15.18 12.29 8.35
C GLU A 183 -14.37 13.00 7.25
N GLY A 184 -14.38 12.49 6.01
CA GLY A 184 -13.62 13.03 4.88
C GLY A 184 -12.10 12.85 4.99
N LYS A 185 -11.63 11.95 5.86
CA LYS A 185 -10.20 11.65 6.06
C LYS A 185 -9.65 10.66 5.06
N LEU A 186 -10.51 9.87 4.40
CA LEU A 186 -10.13 8.90 3.38
C LEU A 186 -10.82 9.21 2.06
N ASN A 187 -10.06 9.12 0.97
CA ASN A 187 -10.56 9.39 -0.37
C ASN A 187 -10.18 8.25 -1.33
N PRO A 188 -11.00 7.19 -1.45
CA PRO A 188 -10.73 6.08 -2.35
C PRO A 188 -10.76 6.52 -3.81
N ILE A 189 -9.61 6.39 -4.49
CA ILE A 189 -9.44 6.87 -5.86
C ILE A 189 -9.72 5.76 -6.85
N VAL A 190 -10.80 5.92 -7.62
CA VAL A 190 -11.12 5.11 -8.79
C VAL A 190 -10.79 5.93 -10.03
N THR A 191 -9.75 5.54 -10.75
CA THR A 191 -9.25 6.31 -11.89
C THR A 191 -9.92 5.96 -13.20
N LYS A 192 -10.42 4.73 -13.33
CA LYS A 192 -11.10 4.25 -14.54
C LYS A 192 -12.28 3.39 -14.17
N SER A 193 -13.36 3.54 -14.93
CA SER A 193 -14.52 2.67 -14.89
C SER A 193 -14.83 2.19 -16.30
N PHE A 194 -15.19 0.93 -16.44
CA PHE A 194 -15.56 0.33 -17.72
C PHE A 194 -16.93 -0.31 -17.59
N PRO A 195 -17.76 -0.29 -18.64
CA PRO A 195 -18.95 -1.15 -18.71
C PRO A 195 -18.54 -2.62 -18.50
N MET A 196 -19.45 -3.45 -17.97
CA MET A 196 -19.16 -4.86 -17.71
C MET A 196 -18.75 -5.61 -18.98
N GLU A 197 -19.35 -5.26 -20.11
CA GLU A 197 -19.05 -5.81 -21.45
C GLU A 197 -17.61 -5.53 -21.90
N ASP A 198 -16.98 -4.47 -21.40
CA ASP A 198 -15.60 -4.06 -21.72
C ASP A 198 -14.56 -4.58 -20.72
N PHE A 199 -14.86 -5.67 -20.00
CA PHE A 199 -13.96 -6.22 -18.96
C PHE A 199 -12.56 -6.53 -19.50
N VAL A 200 -12.40 -6.93 -20.76
CA VAL A 200 -11.09 -7.18 -21.36
C VAL A 200 -10.26 -5.91 -21.40
N ALA A 201 -10.84 -4.77 -21.77
CA ALA A 201 -10.16 -3.49 -21.77
C ALA A 201 -9.74 -3.07 -20.33
N ALA A 202 -10.61 -3.35 -19.36
CA ALA A 202 -10.30 -3.12 -17.95
C ALA A 202 -9.09 -3.96 -17.48
N PHE A 203 -9.01 -5.24 -17.84
CA PHE A 203 -7.87 -6.09 -17.53
C PHE A 203 -6.58 -5.67 -18.24
N ASN A 204 -6.67 -5.15 -19.47
CA ASN A 204 -5.51 -4.68 -20.22
C ASN A 204 -4.78 -3.51 -19.51
N VAL A 205 -5.49 -2.69 -18.74
CA VAL A 205 -4.85 -1.63 -17.90
C VAL A 205 -3.84 -2.22 -16.92
N PHE A 206 -4.11 -3.41 -16.39
CA PHE A 206 -3.20 -4.10 -15.46
C PHE A 206 -2.06 -4.78 -16.19
N THR A 207 -2.32 -5.50 -17.29
CA THR A 207 -1.29 -6.21 -18.06
C THR A 207 -0.29 -5.25 -18.70
N GLU A 208 -0.75 -4.05 -19.09
CA GLU A 208 0.10 -2.98 -19.62
C GLU A 208 0.81 -2.15 -18.52
N ARG A 209 0.61 -2.49 -17.23
CA ARG A 209 1.18 -1.79 -16.07
C ARG A 209 0.83 -0.29 -16.00
N LYS A 210 -0.29 0.11 -16.60
CA LYS A 210 -0.80 1.50 -16.65
C LYS A 210 -1.75 1.83 -15.49
N VAL A 211 -1.97 0.89 -14.59
CA VAL A 211 -2.89 1.10 -13.47
C VAL A 211 -2.34 2.14 -12.49
N MET A 212 -3.19 3.10 -12.16
CA MET A 212 -3.06 4.03 -11.04
C MET A 212 -4.39 4.03 -10.29
N GLY A 213 -4.37 3.93 -8.97
CA GLY A 213 -5.59 3.80 -8.17
C GLY A 213 -6.33 2.49 -8.41
N LYS A 214 -7.65 2.59 -8.50
CA LYS A 214 -8.55 1.46 -8.76
C LYS A 214 -9.22 1.58 -10.12
N VAL A 215 -9.47 0.41 -10.71
CA VAL A 215 -10.29 0.24 -11.92
C VAL A 215 -11.54 -0.53 -11.53
N THR A 216 -12.71 -0.08 -11.94
CA THR A 216 -14.01 -0.70 -11.65
C THR A 216 -14.74 -1.11 -12.92
N LEU A 217 -15.60 -2.11 -12.79
CA LEU A 217 -16.60 -2.48 -13.81
C LEU A 217 -17.96 -1.97 -13.33
N GLU A 218 -18.70 -1.35 -14.22
CA GLU A 218 -20.05 -0.84 -13.98
C GLU A 218 -21.07 -1.83 -14.52
N ILE A 219 -21.96 -2.28 -13.63
CA ILE A 219 -23.11 -3.10 -14.00
C ILE A 219 -24.27 -2.14 -14.19
N LYS A 220 -24.85 -2.09 -15.40
CA LYS A 220 -26.07 -1.31 -15.64
C LYS A 220 -27.19 -1.88 -14.77
N ALA A 221 -27.88 -1.01 -14.02
CA ALA A 221 -29.20 -1.36 -13.50
C ALA A 221 -30.15 -1.54 -14.68
N GLU A 222 -30.89 -2.65 -14.72
CA GLU A 222 -32.01 -2.84 -15.64
C GLU A 222 -33.12 -1.84 -15.33
#